data_8e8785de79a8bbb6f3178e5be215e93e
#
_entry.id   8e8785de79a8bbb6f3178e5be215e93e
#
_cell.length_a   1.000
_cell.length_b   1.000
_cell.length_c   1.000
_cell.angle_alpha   90.00
_cell.angle_beta   90.00
_cell.angle_gamma   90.00
#
_symmetry.space_group_name_H-M   'P 1'
#
loop_
_entity.id
_entity.type
_entity.pdbx_description
1 polymer ?
#
loop_
_entity_poly.entity_id
_entity_poly.type
_entity_poly.pdbx_seq_one_letter_code
_entity_poly.pdbx_strand_id
1 'polypeptide(L)'
;MKISRPRYGSLQFWPRKRAERFLPSVNWDAIKGDGLLGFIAYKVGMATATVKDSTPKSMTPGKKLAIPVTFLETPPVKIYSVRFYKSGKPMTEVVVSNDRELKKIVKVMKIPQTANSLDEVKDFDDIRVIIYSVPKGTNVKKTPDIIEVGIGGKDK
;
A
#
# COMPACT_ATOMS: atom_id res chain seq x y z
N MET A 1 25.89 2.52 28.38
CA MET A 1 25.97 4.00 28.52
C MET A 1 24.62 4.51 29.02
N LYS A 2 24.59 5.14 30.22
CA LYS A 2 23.36 5.71 30.75
C LYS A 2 23.08 7.03 30.03
N ILE A 3 21.88 7.20 29.45
CA ILE A 3 21.45 8.47 28.85
C ILE A 3 20.98 9.36 29.99
N SER A 4 21.76 10.36 30.35
CA SER A 4 21.52 11.24 31.49
C SER A 4 20.95 12.62 31.10
N ARG A 5 20.49 12.79 29.85
CA ARG A 5 19.88 14.05 29.38
C ARG A 5 18.36 14.01 29.38
N PRO A 6 17.70 15.17 29.52
CA PRO A 6 16.24 15.25 29.39
C PRO A 6 15.71 14.72 28.05
N ARG A 7 14.47 14.29 28.03
CA ARG A 7 13.78 13.97 26.78
C ARG A 7 13.60 15.24 25.95
N TYR A 8 13.71 15.13 24.63
CA TYR A 8 13.61 16.25 23.70
C TYR A 8 12.70 15.90 22.52
N GLY A 9 12.10 16.92 21.94
CA GLY A 9 11.09 16.80 20.90
C GLY A 9 9.71 16.43 21.45
N SER A 10 8.73 16.24 20.57
CA SER A 10 7.37 15.89 20.96
C SER A 10 7.33 14.52 21.61
N LEU A 11 6.78 14.42 22.82
CA LEU A 11 6.60 13.15 23.54
C LEU A 11 5.48 12.30 22.95
N GLN A 12 4.62 12.85 22.09
CA GLN A 12 3.57 12.14 21.38
C GLN A 12 4.13 10.99 20.50
N PHE A 13 5.37 11.16 20.02
CA PHE A 13 6.06 10.17 19.17
C PHE A 13 7.05 9.30 19.95
N TRP A 14 6.91 9.22 21.27
CA TRP A 14 7.69 8.34 22.13
C TRP A 14 6.91 7.06 22.45
N PRO A 15 7.60 5.93 22.64
CA PRO A 15 9.02 5.66 22.41
C PRO A 15 9.37 5.65 20.90
N ARG A 16 10.51 6.21 20.53
CA ARG A 16 11.03 6.22 19.16
C ARG A 16 11.58 4.83 18.82
N LYS A 17 10.72 3.96 18.32
CA LYS A 17 11.05 2.60 17.92
C LYS A 17 10.85 2.43 16.43
N ARG A 18 11.53 1.43 15.83
CA ARG A 18 11.25 0.99 14.48
C ARG A 18 9.81 0.46 14.42
N ALA A 19 9.08 0.79 13.38
CA ALA A 19 7.74 0.27 13.19
C ALA A 19 7.75 -1.26 13.07
N GLU A 20 6.77 -1.92 13.68
CA GLU A 20 6.60 -3.36 13.60
C GLU A 20 6.23 -3.82 12.18
N ARG A 21 5.43 -3.00 11.49
CA ARG A 21 4.98 -3.26 10.12
C ARG A 21 5.48 -2.19 9.18
N PHE A 22 5.95 -2.60 7.99
CA PHE A 22 6.35 -1.65 6.94
C PHE A 22 5.15 -1.05 6.21
N LEU A 23 4.11 -1.84 6.00
CA LEU A 23 2.90 -1.40 5.31
C LEU A 23 1.90 -0.85 6.33
N PRO A 24 1.37 0.36 6.12
CA PRO A 24 0.40 0.96 7.03
C PRO A 24 -0.98 0.32 6.89
N SER A 25 -1.77 0.39 7.95
CA SER A 25 -3.21 0.18 7.87
C SER A 25 -3.88 1.45 7.35
N VAL A 26 -4.77 1.33 6.38
CA VAL A 26 -5.47 2.45 5.75
C VAL A 26 -6.97 2.30 6.02
N ASN A 27 -7.62 3.40 6.39
CA ASN A 27 -9.07 3.47 6.44
C ASN A 27 -9.61 3.80 5.04
N TRP A 28 -10.00 2.75 4.32
CA TRP A 28 -10.47 2.86 2.94
C TRP A 28 -11.82 3.56 2.82
N ASP A 29 -12.66 3.52 3.85
CA ASP A 29 -13.99 4.12 3.85
C ASP A 29 -13.92 5.66 3.76
N ALA A 30 -12.80 6.24 4.22
CA ALA A 30 -12.56 7.68 4.16
C ALA A 30 -12.06 8.17 2.80
N ILE A 31 -11.64 7.25 1.92
CA ILE A 31 -11.03 7.58 0.62
C ILE A 31 -12.07 7.43 -0.48
N LYS A 32 -12.25 8.50 -1.26
CA LYS A 32 -13.13 8.51 -2.44
C LYS A 32 -12.25 8.49 -3.70
N GLY A 33 -12.64 7.70 -4.69
CA GLY A 33 -11.94 7.60 -5.97
C GLY A 33 -12.55 6.48 -6.81
N ASP A 34 -12.05 6.29 -8.02
CA ASP A 34 -12.46 5.22 -8.91
C ASP A 34 -11.33 4.21 -9.09
N GLY A 35 -11.67 2.94 -9.18
CA GLY A 35 -10.72 1.84 -9.35
C GLY A 35 -9.95 1.49 -8.07
N LEU A 36 -8.69 1.10 -8.21
CA LEU A 36 -7.83 0.70 -7.10
C LEU A 36 -7.35 1.94 -6.33
N LEU A 37 -7.72 2.05 -5.05
CA LEU A 37 -7.46 3.24 -4.22
C LEU A 37 -6.05 3.34 -3.67
N GLY A 38 -5.21 2.34 -3.86
CA GLY A 38 -3.83 2.34 -3.37
C GLY A 38 -2.91 1.44 -4.18
N PHE A 39 -1.59 1.65 -3.99
CA PHE A 39 -0.55 0.89 -4.69
C PHE A 39 0.66 0.66 -3.79
N ILE A 40 1.44 -0.40 -4.07
CA ILE A 40 2.68 -0.70 -3.36
C ILE A 40 3.84 -0.02 -4.08
N ALA A 41 4.55 0.85 -3.37
CA ALA A 41 5.76 1.50 -3.88
C ALA A 41 6.92 1.37 -2.88
N TYR A 42 8.14 1.31 -3.39
CA TYR A 42 9.36 1.18 -2.61
C TYR A 42 10.20 2.45 -2.72
N LYS A 43 10.52 3.06 -1.59
CA LYS A 43 11.43 4.20 -1.56
C LYS A 43 12.85 3.70 -1.83
N VAL A 44 13.39 4.07 -2.99
CA VAL A 44 14.74 3.67 -3.42
C VAL A 44 15.79 4.67 -2.95
N GLY A 45 15.49 5.97 -3.02
CA GLY A 45 16.43 7.01 -2.65
C GLY A 45 15.85 8.40 -2.74
N MET A 46 16.68 9.38 -2.49
CA MET A 46 16.37 10.80 -2.61
C MET A 46 17.43 11.52 -3.44
N ALA A 47 17.01 12.56 -4.14
CA ALA A 47 17.89 13.44 -4.89
C ALA A 47 17.37 14.88 -4.87
N THR A 48 18.11 15.78 -5.51
CA THR A 48 17.71 17.16 -5.70
C THR A 48 17.36 17.38 -7.17
N ALA A 49 16.14 17.80 -7.44
CA ALA A 49 15.70 18.18 -8.78
C ALA A 49 15.80 19.69 -8.97
N THR A 50 16.22 20.12 -10.15
CA THR A 50 16.16 21.52 -10.54
C THR A 50 14.89 21.76 -11.34
N VAL A 51 14.01 22.59 -10.81
CA VAL A 51 12.71 22.91 -11.41
C VAL A 51 12.63 24.39 -11.73
N LYS A 52 12.09 24.75 -12.90
CA LYS A 52 11.77 26.14 -13.23
C LYS A 52 10.43 26.50 -12.59
N ASP A 53 10.42 27.55 -11.79
CA ASP A 53 9.18 28.02 -11.14
C ASP A 53 8.24 28.64 -12.17
N SER A 54 7.11 28.00 -12.41
CA SER A 54 6.01 28.45 -13.27
C SER A 54 4.76 28.83 -12.48
N THR A 55 4.84 28.87 -11.17
CA THR A 55 3.70 29.17 -10.30
C THR A 55 3.26 30.62 -10.46
N PRO A 56 2.00 30.90 -10.80
CA PRO A 56 1.50 32.25 -10.88
C PRO A 56 1.55 32.93 -9.49
N LYS A 57 2.01 34.20 -9.45
CA LYS A 57 2.16 35.00 -8.23
C LYS A 57 3.22 34.48 -7.22
N SER A 58 4.18 33.67 -7.67
CA SER A 58 5.32 33.28 -6.86
C SER A 58 6.28 34.46 -6.65
N MET A 59 7.07 34.41 -5.57
CA MET A 59 8.17 35.37 -5.31
C MET A 59 9.40 35.09 -6.21
N THR A 60 9.44 33.96 -6.91
CA THR A 60 10.57 33.50 -7.74
C THR A 60 10.16 33.07 -9.14
N PRO A 61 9.31 33.83 -9.87
CA PRO A 61 8.83 33.40 -11.18
C PRO A 61 9.99 33.27 -12.18
N GLY A 62 10.02 32.17 -12.91
CA GLY A 62 11.02 31.88 -13.94
C GLY A 62 12.42 31.49 -13.43
N LYS A 63 12.67 31.53 -12.13
CA LYS A 63 13.94 31.08 -11.54
C LYS A 63 14.03 29.56 -11.46
N LYS A 64 15.25 29.04 -11.46
CA LYS A 64 15.55 27.63 -11.20
C LYS A 64 15.61 27.41 -9.69
N LEU A 65 14.77 26.52 -9.19
CA LEU A 65 14.71 26.14 -7.78
C LEU A 65 15.24 24.71 -7.60
N ALA A 66 16.00 24.49 -6.55
CA ALA A 66 16.44 23.16 -6.13
C ALA A 66 15.43 22.58 -5.14
N ILE A 67 14.77 21.49 -5.52
CA ILE A 67 13.73 20.84 -4.72
C ILE A 67 14.16 19.41 -4.38
N PRO A 68 14.07 18.99 -3.09
CA PRO A 68 14.30 17.60 -2.72
C PRO A 68 13.20 16.70 -3.28
N VAL A 69 13.59 15.61 -3.94
CA VAL A 69 12.67 14.61 -4.52
C VAL A 69 13.01 13.23 -4.01
N THR A 70 11.98 12.39 -3.92
CA THR A 70 12.11 10.99 -3.54
C THR A 70 11.83 10.10 -4.75
N PHE A 71 12.71 9.13 -5.01
CA PHE A 71 12.48 8.11 -6.01
C PHE A 71 11.70 6.94 -5.40
N LEU A 72 10.59 6.61 -6.05
CA LEU A 72 9.76 5.48 -5.71
C LEU A 72 9.76 4.48 -6.87
N GLU A 73 10.13 3.24 -6.60
CA GLU A 73 9.99 2.13 -7.53
C GLU A 73 8.64 1.47 -7.33
N THR A 74 7.90 1.31 -8.40
CA THR A 74 6.54 0.72 -8.41
C THR A 74 6.54 -0.56 -9.24
N PRO A 75 6.87 -1.71 -8.64
CA PRO A 75 6.81 -2.98 -9.36
C PRO A 75 5.37 -3.34 -9.73
N PRO A 76 5.17 -4.18 -10.74
CA PRO A 76 3.84 -4.68 -11.07
C PRO A 76 3.22 -5.38 -9.85
N VAL A 77 1.91 -5.25 -9.70
CA VAL A 77 1.13 -5.90 -8.67
C VAL A 77 0.18 -6.93 -9.28
N LYS A 78 -0.11 -7.98 -8.52
CA LYS A 78 -1.11 -9.00 -8.88
C LYS A 78 -2.14 -9.11 -7.77
N ILE A 79 -3.34 -9.53 -8.13
CA ILE A 79 -4.43 -9.78 -7.20
C ILE A 79 -4.25 -11.19 -6.63
N TYR A 80 -4.27 -11.30 -5.30
CA TYR A 80 -4.28 -12.56 -4.58
C TYR A 80 -5.70 -13.02 -4.31
N SER A 81 -6.50 -12.17 -3.67
CA SER A 81 -7.89 -12.48 -3.30
C SER A 81 -8.76 -11.23 -3.29
N VAL A 82 -10.06 -11.47 -3.35
CA VAL A 82 -11.10 -10.46 -3.16
C VAL A 82 -11.79 -10.74 -1.84
N ARG A 83 -11.93 -9.74 -1.00
CA ARG A 83 -12.53 -9.83 0.33
C ARG A 83 -13.77 -8.97 0.40
N PHE A 84 -14.87 -9.58 0.83
CA PHE A 84 -16.18 -8.96 0.99
C PHE A 84 -16.41 -8.60 2.45
N TYR A 85 -16.89 -7.40 2.68
CA TYR A 85 -17.17 -6.85 4.00
C TYR A 85 -18.65 -6.60 4.19
N LYS A 86 -19.15 -6.89 5.40
CA LYS A 86 -20.48 -6.53 5.84
C LYS A 86 -20.41 -5.93 7.24
N SER A 87 -21.01 -4.75 7.41
CA SER A 87 -21.00 -4.01 8.68
C SER A 87 -19.57 -3.81 9.24
N GLY A 88 -18.59 -3.52 8.36
CA GLY A 88 -17.20 -3.32 8.74
C GLY A 88 -16.42 -4.58 9.12
N LYS A 89 -17.01 -5.77 9.00
CA LYS A 89 -16.36 -7.06 9.29
C LYS A 89 -16.16 -7.87 7.99
N PRO A 90 -15.03 -8.58 7.85
CA PRO A 90 -14.84 -9.47 6.71
C PRO A 90 -15.82 -10.65 6.80
N MET A 91 -16.59 -10.86 5.74
CA MET A 91 -17.57 -11.95 5.63
C MET A 91 -16.99 -13.15 4.89
N THR A 92 -16.48 -12.92 3.69
CA THR A 92 -15.97 -13.98 2.80
C THR A 92 -14.74 -13.48 2.06
N GLU A 93 -13.83 -14.38 1.74
CA GLU A 93 -12.65 -14.13 0.93
C GLU A 93 -12.58 -15.16 -0.20
N VAL A 94 -12.50 -14.67 -1.44
CA VAL A 94 -12.36 -15.49 -2.64
C VAL A 94 -10.93 -15.36 -3.18
N VAL A 95 -10.19 -16.45 -3.20
CA VAL A 95 -8.81 -16.48 -3.68
C VAL A 95 -8.79 -16.59 -5.20
N VAL A 96 -8.16 -15.63 -5.87
CA VAL A 96 -8.10 -15.53 -7.34
C VAL A 96 -6.82 -16.16 -7.87
N SER A 97 -5.68 -15.95 -7.20
CA SER A 97 -4.39 -16.45 -7.68
C SER A 97 -3.60 -17.22 -6.62
N ASN A 98 -2.85 -18.25 -7.08
CA ASN A 98 -2.00 -19.08 -6.22
C ASN A 98 -0.60 -19.21 -6.82
N ASP A 99 0.10 -18.08 -6.91
CA ASP A 99 1.44 -18.08 -7.48
C ASP A 99 2.47 -18.69 -6.52
N ARG A 100 3.48 -19.35 -7.12
CA ARG A 100 4.58 -19.97 -6.37
C ARG A 100 5.35 -18.97 -5.50
N GLU A 101 5.35 -17.70 -5.85
CA GLU A 101 6.02 -16.60 -5.13
C GLU A 101 5.35 -16.31 -3.78
N LEU A 102 4.04 -16.49 -3.69
CA LEU A 102 3.26 -16.30 -2.46
C LEU A 102 3.57 -17.35 -1.38
N LYS A 103 4.02 -18.54 -1.75
CA LYS A 103 4.36 -19.60 -0.79
C LYS A 103 5.45 -19.23 0.21
N LYS A 104 6.23 -18.18 -0.08
CA LYS A 104 7.25 -17.66 0.83
C LYS A 104 6.70 -16.79 1.94
N ILE A 105 5.50 -16.24 1.77
CA ILE A 105 4.90 -15.26 2.68
C ILE A 105 3.67 -15.83 3.36
N VAL A 106 2.80 -16.41 2.55
CA VAL A 106 1.56 -17.04 3.03
C VAL A 106 1.78 -18.54 3.03
N LYS A 107 1.49 -19.20 4.16
CA LYS A 107 1.35 -20.65 4.19
C LYS A 107 0.07 -21.01 3.43
N VAL A 108 0.12 -20.91 2.11
CA VAL A 108 -1.01 -21.23 1.26
C VAL A 108 -1.23 -22.73 1.37
N MET A 109 -2.18 -23.13 2.16
CA MET A 109 -2.80 -24.43 2.03
C MET A 109 -3.40 -24.50 0.62
N LYS A 110 -3.50 -25.70 0.07
CA LYS A 110 -4.13 -25.93 -1.24
C LYS A 110 -5.40 -25.07 -1.32
N ILE A 111 -5.53 -24.26 -2.37
CA ILE A 111 -6.79 -23.57 -2.63
C ILE A 111 -7.86 -24.65 -2.65
N PRO A 112 -8.91 -24.55 -1.83
CA PRO A 112 -10.06 -25.45 -1.97
C PRO A 112 -10.54 -25.32 -3.43
N GLN A 113 -10.71 -26.42 -4.12
CA GLN A 113 -11.27 -26.43 -5.48
C GLN A 113 -12.73 -25.92 -5.52
N THR A 114 -13.34 -25.77 -4.36
CA THR A 114 -14.63 -25.14 -4.12
C THR A 114 -14.48 -23.70 -3.66
N ALA A 115 -13.60 -22.92 -4.30
CA ALA A 115 -13.62 -21.47 -4.11
C ALA A 115 -14.97 -20.98 -4.66
N ASN A 116 -15.79 -20.40 -3.78
CA ASN A 116 -17.02 -19.72 -4.18
C ASN A 116 -16.70 -18.79 -5.34
N SER A 117 -17.48 -18.86 -6.41
CA SER A 117 -17.31 -17.91 -7.50
C SER A 117 -17.61 -16.49 -6.97
N LEU A 118 -17.00 -15.49 -7.56
CA LEU A 118 -17.25 -14.08 -7.17
C LEU A 118 -18.75 -13.77 -7.24
N ASP A 119 -19.46 -14.38 -8.19
CA ASP A 119 -20.88 -14.18 -8.47
C ASP A 119 -21.82 -14.79 -7.40
N GLU A 120 -21.33 -15.71 -6.59
CA GLU A 120 -22.12 -16.35 -5.52
C GLU A 120 -22.24 -15.49 -4.27
N VAL A 121 -21.34 -14.52 -4.09
CA VAL A 121 -21.32 -13.68 -2.91
C VAL A 121 -22.33 -12.54 -3.09
N LYS A 122 -23.41 -12.60 -2.32
CA LYS A 122 -24.45 -11.57 -2.28
C LYS A 122 -24.48 -10.91 -0.91
N ASP A 123 -25.04 -9.69 -0.85
CA ASP A 123 -25.34 -9.02 0.41
C ASP A 123 -24.06 -8.55 1.16
N PHE A 124 -23.21 -7.77 0.48
CA PHE A 124 -22.02 -7.14 1.04
C PHE A 124 -22.14 -5.60 0.94
N ASP A 125 -21.44 -4.90 1.82
CA ASP A 125 -21.43 -3.42 1.87
C ASP A 125 -20.17 -2.83 1.20
N ASP A 126 -19.04 -3.52 1.29
CA ASP A 126 -17.75 -3.07 0.77
C ASP A 126 -16.92 -4.23 0.22
N ILE A 127 -16.11 -3.91 -0.80
CA ILE A 127 -15.19 -4.86 -1.44
C ILE A 127 -13.78 -4.32 -1.32
N ARG A 128 -12.86 -5.18 -0.90
CA ARG A 128 -11.43 -4.90 -0.86
C ARG A 128 -10.65 -6.01 -1.54
N VAL A 129 -9.53 -5.62 -2.12
CA VAL A 129 -8.66 -6.55 -2.85
C VAL A 129 -7.35 -6.70 -2.11
N ILE A 130 -6.93 -7.93 -1.92
CA ILE A 130 -5.59 -8.23 -1.43
C ILE A 130 -4.67 -8.34 -2.65
N ILE A 131 -3.75 -7.40 -2.74
CA ILE A 131 -2.75 -7.36 -3.80
C ILE A 131 -1.37 -7.73 -3.26
N TYR A 132 -0.53 -8.24 -4.13
CA TYR A 132 0.88 -8.47 -3.82
C TYR A 132 1.78 -7.94 -4.92
N SER A 133 2.95 -7.44 -4.50
CA SER A 133 3.97 -6.93 -5.41
C SER A 133 4.77 -8.05 -6.06
N VAL A 134 5.28 -7.82 -7.27
CA VAL A 134 6.22 -8.72 -7.97
C VAL A 134 7.57 -8.01 -8.10
N PRO A 135 8.34 -7.86 -7.00
CA PRO A 135 9.56 -7.04 -6.99
C PRO A 135 10.76 -7.70 -7.67
N LYS A 136 10.67 -8.94 -8.06
CA LYS A 136 11.77 -9.73 -8.62
C LYS A 136 12.40 -9.11 -9.88
N GLY A 137 11.58 -8.47 -10.71
CA GLY A 137 12.06 -7.80 -11.93
C GLY A 137 12.79 -6.49 -11.69
N THR A 138 12.56 -5.84 -10.55
CA THR A 138 13.13 -4.53 -10.20
C THR A 138 14.37 -4.62 -9.31
N ASN A 139 14.76 -5.81 -8.88
CA ASN A 139 15.89 -6.08 -7.97
C ASN A 139 15.84 -5.35 -6.61
N VAL A 140 14.72 -4.73 -6.24
CA VAL A 140 14.57 -4.02 -4.97
C VAL A 140 14.44 -4.98 -3.81
N LYS A 141 13.71 -6.09 -4.01
CA LYS A 141 13.43 -7.08 -2.96
C LYS A 141 13.23 -8.47 -3.55
N LYS A 142 13.56 -9.51 -2.78
CA LYS A 142 13.38 -10.92 -3.21
C LYS A 142 11.99 -11.47 -2.90
N THR A 143 11.34 -10.96 -1.86
CA THR A 143 10.04 -11.45 -1.38
C THR A 143 8.96 -10.43 -1.72
N PRO A 144 7.78 -10.86 -2.20
CA PRO A 144 6.64 -9.97 -2.38
C PRO A 144 6.18 -9.35 -1.05
N ASP A 145 5.48 -8.22 -1.14
CA ASP A 145 4.73 -7.66 -0.03
C ASP A 145 3.24 -7.73 -0.36
N ILE A 146 2.43 -7.99 0.66
CA ILE A 146 0.98 -8.17 0.54
C ILE A 146 0.30 -7.06 1.30
N ILE A 147 -0.70 -6.43 0.69
CA ILE A 147 -1.53 -5.41 1.31
C ILE A 147 -2.98 -5.55 0.86
N GLU A 148 -3.88 -5.17 1.74
CA GLU A 148 -5.29 -4.97 1.42
C GLU A 148 -5.51 -3.55 0.91
N VAL A 149 -6.22 -3.42 -0.20
CA VAL A 149 -6.51 -2.14 -0.86
C VAL A 149 -8.00 -2.05 -1.17
N GLY A 150 -8.59 -0.90 -0.90
CA GLY A 150 -9.98 -0.61 -1.24
C GLY A 150 -10.16 -0.43 -2.73
N ILE A 151 -11.36 -0.75 -3.20
CA ILE A 151 -11.83 -0.45 -4.54
C ILE A 151 -12.83 0.70 -4.43
N GLY A 152 -12.61 1.73 -5.24
CA GLY A 152 -13.55 2.84 -5.40
C GLY A 152 -14.36 2.69 -6.68
N GLY A 153 -15.50 3.35 -6.72
CA GLY A 153 -16.41 3.36 -7.85
C GLY A 153 -17.86 3.52 -7.38
N LYS A 154 -18.73 3.93 -8.29
CA LYS A 154 -20.16 4.09 -7.98
C LYS A 154 -20.91 2.77 -7.98
N ASP A 155 -20.40 1.78 -8.72
CA ASP A 155 -20.99 0.45 -8.88
C ASP A 155 -20.03 -0.57 -8.24
N LYS A 156 -20.14 -0.72 -6.91
CA LYS A 156 -19.43 -1.75 -6.15
C LYS A 156 -20.22 -3.06 -6.12
#